data_ba8aa7d0369e2515d4af25e2f9c3ac57
#
_entry.id   ba8aa7d0369e2515d4af25e2f9c3ac57
#
_cell.length_a   1.000
_cell.length_b   1.000
_cell.length_c   1.000
_cell.angle_alpha   90.00
_cell.angle_beta   90.00
_cell.angle_gamma   90.00
#
_symmetry.space_group_name_H-M   'P 1'
#
loop_
_entity.id
_entity.type
_entity.pdbx_description
1 polymer ?
#
loop_
_entity_poly.entity_id
_entity_poly.type
_entity_poly.pdbx_seq_one_letter_code
_entity_poly.pdbx_strand_id
1 'polypeptide(L)'
;GYNLSKSYKSLKALDNVSINCKKGEIIGLVGANGSGKSTLFKILLGVLKPDTGNVTINSKKTKPIGGIIEKPALYEYLNAFENLKVFGRIQGLKITNDFVEESLKKVGLPVDRKDPVKNFSMGMKQRLSIAIALLNNPECLVLDEPFSGLDPMGISSLNTLITTLAEEQELAILISSHILGELNKICDRLTVIKNGKIIKSGTTRDIISQSTVAYTIAALDISSSLVLKKYDTTIKNNQATVKISYTDISELLYKLREENIHITSCVPEVDMNKLFEN
;
A
#
# COMPACT_ATOMS: atom_id res chain seq x y z
N GLY A 1 -15.72 4.64 6.33
CA GLY A 1 -15.83 5.64 7.40
C GLY A 1 -16.36 6.95 6.87
N TYR A 2 -17.20 7.62 7.64
CA TYR A 2 -17.85 8.87 7.25
C TYR A 2 -17.61 9.95 8.29
N ASN A 3 -17.10 11.10 7.87
CA ASN A 3 -16.91 12.32 8.65
C ASN A 3 -16.16 12.08 9.98
N LEU A 4 -15.15 11.22 9.93
CA LEU A 4 -14.37 10.82 11.09
C LEU A 4 -13.50 11.97 11.59
N SER A 5 -13.64 12.33 12.85
CA SER A 5 -12.75 13.29 13.52
C SER A 5 -12.20 12.68 14.80
N LYS A 6 -10.95 13.04 15.13
CA LYS A 6 -10.28 12.62 16.36
C LYS A 6 -9.27 13.65 16.81
N SER A 7 -9.36 14.03 18.06
CA SER A 7 -8.44 14.96 18.71
C SER A 7 -7.72 14.30 19.89
N TYR A 8 -6.48 14.68 20.08
CA TYR A 8 -5.68 14.35 21.26
C TYR A 8 -5.24 15.66 21.90
N LYS A 9 -5.90 16.04 23.01
CA LYS A 9 -5.70 17.37 23.63
C LYS A 9 -5.94 18.49 22.60
N SER A 10 -4.92 19.28 22.29
CA SER A 10 -4.96 20.36 21.30
C SER A 10 -4.70 19.92 19.85
N LEU A 11 -4.22 18.69 19.63
CA LEU A 11 -3.92 18.18 18.30
C LEU A 11 -5.13 17.49 17.68
N LYS A 12 -5.64 18.02 16.58
CA LYS A 12 -6.67 17.39 15.76
C LYS A 12 -6.01 16.40 14.79
N ALA A 13 -5.97 15.13 15.17
CA ALA A 13 -5.32 14.07 14.41
C ALA A 13 -6.11 13.65 13.15
N LEU A 14 -7.46 13.76 13.20
CA LEU A 14 -8.34 13.63 12.04
C LEU A 14 -9.40 14.74 12.09
N ASP A 15 -9.68 15.33 10.94
CA ASP A 15 -10.64 16.40 10.76
C ASP A 15 -11.57 16.10 9.59
N ASN A 16 -12.76 15.59 9.91
CA ASN A 16 -13.82 15.29 8.94
C ASN A 16 -13.39 14.37 7.78
N VAL A 17 -12.68 13.28 8.11
CA VAL A 17 -12.16 12.32 7.14
C VAL A 17 -13.23 11.33 6.73
N SER A 18 -13.46 11.18 5.41
CA SER A 18 -14.33 10.15 4.86
C SER A 18 -13.53 9.27 3.89
N ILE A 19 -13.66 7.95 4.04
CA ILE A 19 -13.03 6.95 3.18
C ILE A 19 -13.97 5.77 2.98
N ASN A 20 -14.05 5.30 1.76
CA ASN A 20 -14.80 4.10 1.39
C ASN A 20 -13.93 3.18 0.55
N CYS A 21 -14.08 1.88 0.70
CA CYS A 21 -13.41 0.86 -0.09
C CYS A 21 -14.45 -0.18 -0.53
N LYS A 22 -14.39 -0.58 -1.78
CA LYS A 22 -15.25 -1.59 -2.36
C LYS A 22 -14.62 -2.98 -2.25
N LYS A 23 -15.41 -4.02 -2.41
CA LYS A 23 -14.91 -5.40 -2.53
C LYS A 23 -13.94 -5.51 -3.70
N GLY A 24 -12.82 -6.19 -3.48
CA GLY A 24 -11.76 -6.37 -4.49
C GLY A 24 -10.94 -5.10 -4.78
N GLU A 25 -11.22 -3.96 -4.13
CA GLU A 25 -10.52 -2.71 -4.35
C GLU A 25 -9.33 -2.58 -3.38
N ILE A 26 -8.19 -2.14 -3.88
CA ILE A 26 -7.02 -1.78 -3.08
C ILE A 26 -6.87 -0.25 -3.06
N ILE A 27 -6.96 0.35 -1.87
CA ILE A 27 -6.80 1.80 -1.68
C ILE A 27 -5.50 2.09 -0.94
N GLY A 28 -4.65 2.89 -1.57
CA GLY A 28 -3.43 3.40 -0.96
C GLY A 28 -3.68 4.70 -0.19
N LEU A 29 -3.28 4.75 1.08
CA LEU A 29 -3.31 5.95 1.91
C LEU A 29 -1.91 6.55 2.00
N VAL A 30 -1.70 7.68 1.35
CA VAL A 30 -0.42 8.39 1.27
C VAL A 30 -0.43 9.58 2.21
N GLY A 31 0.63 9.75 2.98
CA GLY A 31 0.77 10.90 3.89
C GLY A 31 2.08 10.87 4.65
N ALA A 32 2.58 12.02 5.04
CA ALA A 32 3.76 12.14 5.89
C ALA A 32 3.54 11.49 7.26
N ASN A 33 4.62 11.27 8.02
CA ASN A 33 4.50 10.83 9.41
C ASN A 33 3.73 11.88 10.21
N GLY A 34 2.81 11.42 11.07
CA GLY A 34 1.92 12.31 11.83
C GLY A 34 0.73 12.88 11.06
N SER A 35 0.52 12.53 9.78
CA SER A 35 -0.61 13.04 8.99
C SER A 35 -1.98 12.49 9.39
N GLY A 36 -2.04 11.44 10.23
CA GLY A 36 -3.28 10.82 10.71
C GLY A 36 -3.57 9.41 10.21
N LYS A 37 -2.69 8.80 9.36
CA LYS A 37 -2.90 7.47 8.77
C LYS A 37 -3.20 6.39 9.82
N SER A 38 -2.29 6.18 10.77
CA SER A 38 -2.46 5.15 11.82
C SER A 38 -3.66 5.45 12.73
N THR A 39 -3.99 6.74 12.97
CA THR A 39 -5.20 7.12 13.72
C THR A 39 -6.46 6.70 12.97
N LEU A 40 -6.52 6.95 11.65
CA LEU A 40 -7.63 6.51 10.80
C LEU A 40 -7.76 4.98 10.83
N PHE A 41 -6.66 4.25 10.67
CA PHE A 41 -6.65 2.80 10.68
C PHE A 41 -7.07 2.22 12.04
N LYS A 42 -6.60 2.80 13.16
CA LYS A 42 -7.05 2.41 14.51
C LYS A 42 -8.56 2.59 14.69
N ILE A 43 -9.15 3.65 14.12
CA ILE A 43 -10.60 3.86 14.14
C ILE A 43 -11.33 2.83 13.28
N LEU A 44 -10.86 2.56 12.07
CA LEU A 44 -11.47 1.57 11.18
C LEU A 44 -11.47 0.17 11.79
N LEU A 45 -10.40 -0.20 12.50
CA LEU A 45 -10.29 -1.48 13.21
C LEU A 45 -11.04 -1.53 14.53
N GLY A 46 -11.68 -0.43 14.95
CA GLY A 46 -12.39 -0.37 16.22
C GLY A 46 -11.51 -0.31 17.47
N VAL A 47 -10.19 -0.18 17.29
CA VAL A 47 -9.21 -0.04 18.40
C VAL A 47 -9.34 1.34 19.07
N LEU A 48 -9.74 2.35 18.28
CA LEU A 48 -9.91 3.72 18.73
C LEU A 48 -11.29 4.23 18.36
N LYS A 49 -12.00 4.84 19.32
CA LYS A 49 -13.29 5.48 19.06
C LYS A 49 -13.08 6.90 18.49
N PRO A 50 -13.72 7.25 17.37
CA PRO A 50 -13.71 8.62 16.87
C PRO A 50 -14.48 9.55 17.81
N ASP A 51 -14.18 10.84 17.76
CA ASP A 51 -14.92 11.87 18.51
C ASP A 51 -16.24 12.21 17.78
N THR A 52 -16.19 12.23 16.44
CA THR A 52 -17.38 12.37 15.57
C THR A 52 -17.25 11.47 14.35
N GLY A 53 -18.39 11.22 13.68
CA GLY A 53 -18.47 10.34 12.54
C GLY A 53 -18.68 8.88 12.93
N ASN A 54 -18.77 8.00 11.94
CA ASN A 54 -19.02 6.59 12.14
C ASN A 54 -18.32 5.72 11.10
N VAL A 55 -18.08 4.47 11.48
CA VAL A 55 -17.61 3.42 10.58
C VAL A 55 -18.77 2.47 10.32
N THR A 56 -19.11 2.29 9.05
CA THR A 56 -20.14 1.36 8.60
C THR A 56 -19.54 0.32 7.67
N ILE A 57 -19.96 -0.93 7.82
CA ILE A 57 -19.54 -2.03 6.95
C ILE A 57 -20.79 -2.81 6.58
N ASN A 58 -20.97 -3.02 5.29
CA ASN A 58 -22.06 -3.85 4.79
C ASN A 58 -21.67 -5.33 4.93
N SER A 59 -21.70 -5.84 6.17
CA SER A 59 -21.34 -7.21 6.50
C SER A 59 -22.22 -7.76 7.60
N LYS A 60 -22.48 -9.07 7.53
CA LYS A 60 -23.13 -9.83 8.61
C LYS A 60 -22.12 -10.46 9.57
N LYS A 61 -20.82 -10.32 9.31
CA LYS A 61 -19.75 -10.90 10.13
C LYS A 61 -19.53 -10.10 11.40
N THR A 62 -19.19 -10.78 12.48
CA THR A 62 -18.93 -10.15 13.79
C THR A 62 -17.63 -9.34 13.79
N LYS A 63 -16.63 -9.79 13.01
CA LYS A 63 -15.31 -9.15 12.85
C LYS A 63 -15.02 -8.94 11.37
N PRO A 64 -15.69 -7.99 10.72
CA PRO A 64 -15.61 -7.82 9.27
C PRO A 64 -14.32 -7.13 8.81
N ILE A 65 -13.53 -6.53 9.72
CA ILE A 65 -12.23 -5.95 9.41
C ILE A 65 -11.14 -6.70 10.15
N GLY A 66 -10.12 -7.13 9.42
CA GLY A 66 -8.84 -7.57 9.95
C GLY A 66 -7.78 -6.52 9.67
N GLY A 67 -6.69 -6.52 10.41
CA GLY A 67 -5.62 -5.58 10.08
C GLY A 67 -4.39 -5.68 10.95
N ILE A 68 -3.36 -5.00 10.48
CA ILE A 68 -2.06 -4.86 11.13
C ILE A 68 -1.79 -3.37 11.27
N ILE A 69 -1.52 -2.92 12.49
CA ILE A 69 -1.08 -1.55 12.77
C ILE A 69 0.32 -1.65 13.36
N GLU A 70 1.25 -0.89 12.78
CA GLU A 70 2.65 -0.88 13.20
C GLU A 70 3.34 -2.24 12.98
N LYS A 71 4.33 -2.57 13.81
CA LYS A 71 5.08 -3.83 13.67
C LYS A 71 4.26 -5.04 14.11
N PRO A 72 4.47 -6.20 13.48
CA PRO A 72 3.82 -7.44 13.90
C PRO A 72 4.11 -7.78 15.36
N ALA A 73 3.07 -7.84 16.19
CA ALA A 73 3.17 -8.25 17.59
C ALA A 73 3.14 -9.79 17.69
N LEU A 74 4.17 -10.46 17.16
CA LEU A 74 4.28 -11.93 17.15
C LEU A 74 4.97 -12.45 18.42
N TYR A 75 4.59 -13.64 18.87
CA TYR A 75 5.33 -14.36 19.89
C TYR A 75 6.60 -14.97 19.25
N GLU A 76 7.72 -14.28 19.41
CA GLU A 76 8.96 -14.58 18.70
C GLU A 76 9.58 -15.94 19.05
N TYR A 77 9.28 -16.49 20.24
CA TYR A 77 9.73 -17.81 20.71
C TYR A 77 8.86 -18.97 20.22
N LEU A 78 7.67 -18.70 19.69
CA LEU A 78 6.79 -19.68 19.08
C LEU A 78 7.05 -19.78 17.57
N ASN A 79 6.74 -20.93 16.98
CA ASN A 79 6.73 -21.09 15.52
C ASN A 79 5.46 -20.47 14.91
N ALA A 80 5.34 -20.47 13.57
CA ALA A 80 4.20 -19.86 12.87
C ALA A 80 2.87 -20.55 13.20
N PHE A 81 2.89 -21.86 13.28
CA PHE A 81 1.72 -22.69 13.60
C PHE A 81 1.19 -22.40 15.01
N GLU A 82 2.07 -22.32 15.99
CA GLU A 82 1.74 -21.98 17.37
C GLU A 82 1.22 -20.53 17.50
N ASN A 83 1.83 -19.57 16.81
CA ASN A 83 1.34 -18.19 16.76
C ASN A 83 -0.11 -18.15 16.27
N LEU A 84 -0.43 -18.81 15.15
CA LEU A 84 -1.80 -18.84 14.62
C LEU A 84 -2.79 -19.47 15.61
N LYS A 85 -2.39 -20.53 16.31
CA LYS A 85 -3.23 -21.14 17.36
C LYS A 85 -3.50 -20.18 18.52
N VAL A 86 -2.48 -19.48 19.00
CA VAL A 86 -2.63 -18.52 20.10
C VAL A 86 -3.53 -17.37 19.68
N PHE A 87 -3.24 -16.71 18.54
CA PHE A 87 -4.04 -15.59 18.08
C PHE A 87 -5.47 -16.01 17.70
N GLY A 88 -5.66 -17.19 17.13
CA GLY A 88 -7.00 -17.70 16.83
C GLY A 88 -7.84 -17.89 18.08
N ARG A 89 -7.25 -18.46 19.17
CA ARG A 89 -7.92 -18.57 20.47
C ARG A 89 -8.24 -17.21 21.09
N ILE A 90 -7.30 -16.28 21.04
CA ILE A 90 -7.53 -14.88 21.50
C ILE A 90 -8.71 -14.25 20.75
N GLN A 91 -8.83 -14.55 19.47
CA GLN A 91 -9.93 -14.05 18.63
C GLN A 91 -11.24 -14.82 18.82
N GLY A 92 -11.28 -15.89 19.66
CA GLY A 92 -12.47 -16.66 19.98
C GLY A 92 -12.79 -17.76 18.95
N LEU A 93 -11.81 -18.16 18.13
CA LEU A 93 -11.99 -19.19 17.11
C LEU A 93 -11.69 -20.59 17.64
N LYS A 94 -12.43 -21.58 17.11
CA LYS A 94 -12.06 -23.01 17.23
C LYS A 94 -11.00 -23.32 16.18
N ILE A 95 -9.77 -23.49 16.60
CA ILE A 95 -8.62 -23.68 15.72
C ILE A 95 -8.29 -25.17 15.62
N THR A 96 -8.44 -25.75 14.43
CA THR A 96 -7.95 -27.09 14.07
C THR A 96 -6.58 -27.00 13.41
N ASN A 97 -5.87 -28.12 13.29
CA ASN A 97 -4.59 -28.15 12.59
C ASN A 97 -4.76 -27.81 11.12
N ASP A 98 -5.76 -28.37 10.46
CA ASP A 98 -6.06 -28.13 9.04
C ASP A 98 -6.32 -26.65 8.78
N PHE A 99 -7.10 -25.98 9.65
CA PHE A 99 -7.35 -24.55 9.54
C PHE A 99 -6.05 -23.70 9.63
N VAL A 100 -5.11 -24.11 10.51
CA VAL A 100 -3.82 -23.43 10.62
C VAL A 100 -2.98 -23.64 9.36
N GLU A 101 -2.94 -24.89 8.86
CA GLU A 101 -2.22 -25.20 7.62
C GLU A 101 -2.75 -24.43 6.42
N GLU A 102 -4.07 -24.36 6.25
CA GLU A 102 -4.72 -23.56 5.21
C GLU A 102 -4.38 -22.07 5.35
N SER A 103 -4.39 -21.55 6.59
CA SER A 103 -4.04 -20.15 6.86
C SER A 103 -2.58 -19.85 6.51
N LEU A 104 -1.65 -20.78 6.76
CA LEU A 104 -0.25 -20.63 6.36
C LEU A 104 -0.07 -20.69 4.84
N LYS A 105 -0.71 -21.67 4.18
CA LYS A 105 -0.70 -21.82 2.71
C LYS A 105 -1.23 -20.57 2.02
N LYS A 106 -2.32 -19.99 2.55
CA LYS A 106 -2.97 -18.79 2.02
C LYS A 106 -2.02 -17.59 1.93
N VAL A 107 -1.05 -17.48 2.81
CA VAL A 107 -0.06 -16.40 2.80
C VAL A 107 1.32 -16.85 2.28
N GLY A 108 1.43 -18.06 1.74
CA GLY A 108 2.67 -18.61 1.18
C GLY A 108 3.75 -18.88 2.22
N LEU A 109 3.36 -19.29 3.43
CA LEU A 109 4.28 -19.74 4.46
C LEU A 109 4.35 -21.27 4.50
N PRO A 110 5.55 -21.88 4.73
CA PRO A 110 5.70 -23.31 4.84
C PRO A 110 4.97 -23.84 6.09
N VAL A 111 4.24 -24.94 5.91
CA VAL A 111 3.41 -25.55 6.99
C VAL A 111 4.22 -26.41 7.95
N ASP A 112 5.34 -26.95 7.50
CA ASP A 112 6.20 -27.89 8.22
C ASP A 112 7.34 -27.22 8.99
N ARG A 113 7.48 -25.91 8.88
CA ARG A 113 8.54 -25.15 9.51
C ARG A 113 8.31 -25.02 11.02
N LYS A 114 9.23 -25.60 11.80
CA LYS A 114 9.12 -25.71 13.27
C LYS A 114 9.97 -24.72 14.05
N ASP A 115 10.88 -24.01 13.39
CA ASP A 115 11.73 -23.02 14.05
C ASP A 115 10.92 -21.81 14.52
N PRO A 116 11.37 -21.13 15.60
CA PRO A 116 10.66 -20.01 16.17
C PRO A 116 10.68 -18.78 15.24
N VAL A 117 9.63 -17.95 15.33
CA VAL A 117 9.41 -16.76 14.48
C VAL A 117 10.55 -15.73 14.60
N LYS A 118 11.32 -15.72 15.70
CA LYS A 118 12.53 -14.87 15.78
C LYS A 118 13.51 -15.10 14.64
N ASN A 119 13.54 -16.30 14.07
CA ASN A 119 14.42 -16.71 12.96
C ASN A 119 13.80 -16.44 11.57
N PHE A 120 12.60 -15.86 11.51
CA PHE A 120 11.93 -15.51 10.27
C PHE A 120 12.50 -14.22 9.69
N SER A 121 12.57 -14.15 8.35
CA SER A 121 12.79 -12.88 7.67
C SER A 121 11.64 -11.90 7.96
N MET A 122 11.88 -10.61 7.76
CA MET A 122 10.83 -9.60 7.95
C MET A 122 9.61 -9.91 7.06
N GLY A 123 9.81 -10.32 5.81
CA GLY A 123 8.74 -10.71 4.90
C GLY A 123 7.92 -11.91 5.40
N MET A 124 8.56 -12.91 6.01
CA MET A 124 7.84 -14.03 6.61
C MET A 124 7.04 -13.59 7.85
N LYS A 125 7.60 -12.70 8.69
CA LYS A 125 6.88 -12.12 9.83
C LYS A 125 5.66 -11.33 9.37
N GLN A 126 5.81 -10.56 8.28
CA GLN A 126 4.71 -9.79 7.70
C GLN A 126 3.60 -10.69 7.15
N ARG A 127 3.96 -11.76 6.42
CA ARG A 127 3.00 -12.76 5.94
C ARG A 127 2.26 -13.47 7.08
N LEU A 128 2.95 -13.83 8.15
CA LEU A 128 2.31 -14.43 9.32
C LEU A 128 1.31 -13.46 9.98
N SER A 129 1.65 -12.18 10.05
CA SER A 129 0.74 -11.16 10.58
C SER A 129 -0.50 -10.99 9.72
N ILE A 130 -0.35 -11.04 8.39
CA ILE A 130 -1.50 -11.05 7.47
C ILE A 130 -2.34 -12.31 7.70
N ALA A 131 -1.73 -13.50 7.86
CA ALA A 131 -2.48 -14.71 8.18
C ALA A 131 -3.32 -14.54 9.46
N ILE A 132 -2.75 -13.94 10.51
CA ILE A 132 -3.45 -13.65 11.77
C ILE A 132 -4.60 -12.66 11.55
N ALA A 133 -4.41 -11.62 10.74
CA ALA A 133 -5.45 -10.66 10.42
C ALA A 133 -6.61 -11.29 9.62
N LEU A 134 -6.33 -12.35 8.85
CA LEU A 134 -7.30 -13.08 8.04
C LEU A 134 -8.06 -14.17 8.79
N LEU A 135 -7.70 -14.54 10.03
CA LEU A 135 -8.27 -15.66 10.76
C LEU A 135 -9.80 -15.64 10.89
N ASN A 136 -10.41 -14.47 11.05
CA ASN A 136 -11.88 -14.32 11.10
C ASN A 136 -12.53 -14.21 9.71
N ASN A 137 -11.77 -14.50 8.64
CA ASN A 137 -12.25 -14.33 7.28
C ASN A 137 -12.90 -12.95 7.06
N PRO A 138 -12.17 -11.85 7.29
CA PRO A 138 -12.72 -10.50 7.18
C PRO A 138 -13.17 -10.19 5.75
N GLU A 139 -13.90 -9.08 5.56
CA GLU A 139 -14.27 -8.52 4.24
C GLU A 139 -13.41 -7.31 3.89
N CYS A 140 -12.68 -6.78 4.87
CA CYS A 140 -11.73 -5.70 4.68
C CYS A 140 -10.44 -5.96 5.44
N LEU A 141 -9.30 -5.69 4.83
CA LEU A 141 -7.97 -5.78 5.42
C LEU A 141 -7.33 -4.40 5.47
N VAL A 142 -6.82 -4.03 6.64
CA VAL A 142 -6.11 -2.77 6.87
C VAL A 142 -4.64 -3.05 7.16
N LEU A 143 -3.73 -2.48 6.37
CA LEU A 143 -2.30 -2.71 6.45
C LEU A 143 -1.55 -1.38 6.63
N ASP A 144 -1.01 -1.14 7.83
CA ASP A 144 -0.24 0.08 8.11
C ASP A 144 1.26 -0.18 7.85
N GLU A 145 1.81 0.51 6.82
CA GLU A 145 3.22 0.45 6.40
C GLU A 145 3.77 -1.00 6.21
N PRO A 146 3.07 -1.92 5.51
CA PRO A 146 3.45 -3.33 5.46
C PRO A 146 4.76 -3.59 4.71
N PHE A 147 5.27 -2.64 3.93
CA PHE A 147 6.52 -2.75 3.18
C PHE A 147 7.75 -2.32 3.98
N SER A 148 7.55 -1.76 5.16
CA SER A 148 8.65 -1.22 5.98
C SER A 148 9.64 -2.32 6.37
N GLY A 149 10.92 -2.10 6.06
CA GLY A 149 12.01 -3.02 6.39
C GLY A 149 12.11 -4.26 5.51
N LEU A 150 11.35 -4.33 4.42
CA LEU A 150 11.49 -5.39 3.41
C LEU A 150 12.54 -5.02 2.35
N ASP A 151 13.21 -6.04 1.84
CA ASP A 151 14.03 -5.93 0.64
C ASP A 151 13.14 -5.89 -0.64
N PRO A 152 13.67 -5.55 -1.81
CA PRO A 152 12.89 -5.47 -3.04
C PRO A 152 12.16 -6.77 -3.41
N MET A 153 12.76 -7.94 -3.13
CA MET A 153 12.13 -9.24 -3.39
C MET A 153 10.97 -9.49 -2.41
N GLY A 154 11.14 -9.15 -1.15
CA GLY A 154 10.11 -9.21 -0.13
C GLY A 154 8.92 -8.30 -0.46
N ILE A 155 9.19 -7.07 -0.92
CA ILE A 155 8.15 -6.13 -1.38
C ILE A 155 7.37 -6.72 -2.56
N SER A 156 8.06 -7.19 -3.60
CA SER A 156 7.43 -7.78 -4.79
C SER A 156 6.54 -8.98 -4.42
N SER A 157 7.07 -9.86 -3.58
CA SER A 157 6.37 -11.05 -3.09
C SER A 157 5.14 -10.69 -2.22
N LEU A 158 5.22 -9.61 -1.44
CA LEU A 158 4.10 -9.12 -0.64
C LEU A 158 3.05 -8.43 -1.51
N ASN A 159 3.46 -7.67 -2.52
CA ASN A 159 2.56 -7.06 -3.51
C ASN A 159 1.71 -8.15 -4.19
N THR A 160 2.32 -9.23 -4.68
CA THR A 160 1.60 -10.36 -5.26
C THR A 160 0.57 -10.94 -4.29
N LEU A 161 0.94 -11.16 -3.02
CA LEU A 161 0.00 -11.67 -2.02
C LEU A 161 -1.20 -10.72 -1.83
N ILE A 162 -0.95 -9.41 -1.69
CA ILE A 162 -2.00 -8.41 -1.47
C ILE A 162 -2.95 -8.35 -2.67
N THR A 163 -2.41 -8.35 -3.90
CA THR A 163 -3.22 -8.36 -5.13
C THR A 163 -4.05 -9.63 -5.24
N THR A 164 -3.46 -10.81 -4.99
CA THR A 164 -4.19 -12.09 -4.98
C THR A 164 -5.34 -12.08 -3.95
N LEU A 165 -5.10 -11.55 -2.75
CA LEU A 165 -6.15 -11.45 -1.73
C LEU A 165 -7.31 -10.52 -2.16
N ALA A 166 -7.02 -9.42 -2.85
CA ALA A 166 -8.04 -8.53 -3.35
C ALA A 166 -8.84 -9.16 -4.50
N GLU A 167 -8.16 -9.68 -5.52
CA GLU A 167 -8.78 -10.17 -6.75
C GLU A 167 -9.51 -11.51 -6.54
N GLU A 168 -8.86 -12.51 -5.94
CA GLU A 168 -9.44 -13.85 -5.84
C GLU A 168 -10.42 -14.02 -4.67
N GLN A 169 -10.30 -13.19 -3.61
CA GLN A 169 -11.13 -13.28 -2.43
C GLN A 169 -12.09 -12.11 -2.26
N GLU A 170 -12.15 -11.21 -3.25
CA GLU A 170 -12.94 -9.97 -3.21
C GLU A 170 -12.70 -9.16 -1.92
N LEU A 171 -11.49 -9.21 -1.38
CA LEU A 171 -11.14 -8.55 -0.13
C LEU A 171 -10.92 -7.06 -0.38
N ALA A 172 -11.66 -6.20 0.29
CA ALA A 172 -11.37 -4.77 0.30
C ALA A 172 -10.08 -4.51 1.07
N ILE A 173 -9.10 -3.81 0.51
CA ILE A 173 -7.81 -3.58 1.16
C ILE A 173 -7.51 -2.09 1.27
N LEU A 174 -7.20 -1.64 2.49
CA LEU A 174 -6.63 -0.32 2.74
C LEU A 174 -5.19 -0.49 3.19
N ILE A 175 -4.28 0.16 2.48
CA ILE A 175 -2.85 0.04 2.73
C ILE A 175 -2.23 1.43 2.86
N SER A 176 -1.45 1.68 3.91
CA SER A 176 -0.62 2.89 3.99
C SER A 176 0.81 2.58 3.57
N SER A 177 1.44 3.54 2.93
CA SER A 177 2.88 3.54 2.73
C SER A 177 3.40 4.97 2.50
N HIS A 178 4.64 5.19 2.86
CA HIS A 178 5.41 6.37 2.45
C HIS A 178 6.15 6.15 1.12
N ILE A 179 6.14 4.92 0.58
CA ILE A 179 6.77 4.55 -0.69
C ILE A 179 5.71 4.57 -1.79
N LEU A 180 5.49 5.74 -2.40
CA LEU A 180 4.48 5.94 -3.44
C LEU A 180 4.63 4.96 -4.62
N GLY A 181 5.87 4.65 -5.01
CA GLY A 181 6.16 3.73 -6.11
C GLY A 181 5.60 2.31 -5.88
N GLU A 182 5.52 1.86 -4.62
CA GLU A 182 4.94 0.55 -4.31
C GLU A 182 3.41 0.61 -4.33
N LEU A 183 2.81 1.67 -3.80
CA LEU A 183 1.36 1.86 -3.88
C LEU A 183 0.88 1.99 -5.34
N ASN A 184 1.67 2.67 -6.19
CA ASN A 184 1.35 2.81 -7.62
C ASN A 184 1.24 1.47 -8.37
N LYS A 185 1.95 0.44 -7.91
CA LYS A 185 1.96 -0.88 -8.55
C LYS A 185 0.70 -1.71 -8.29
N ILE A 186 0.06 -1.50 -7.13
CA ILE A 186 -1.00 -2.40 -6.65
C ILE A 186 -2.32 -1.70 -6.32
N CYS A 187 -2.33 -0.38 -6.10
CA CYS A 187 -3.54 0.32 -5.69
C CYS A 187 -4.38 0.78 -6.88
N ASP A 188 -5.68 0.55 -6.83
CA ASP A 188 -6.66 1.09 -7.78
C ASP A 188 -6.86 2.59 -7.55
N ARG A 189 -6.89 2.99 -6.28
CA ARG A 189 -7.07 4.38 -5.86
C ARG A 189 -6.03 4.81 -4.85
N LEU A 190 -5.66 6.08 -4.91
CA LEU A 190 -4.86 6.75 -3.90
C LEU A 190 -5.69 7.81 -3.17
N THR A 191 -5.46 7.89 -1.88
CA THR A 191 -6.02 8.92 -1.00
C THR A 191 -4.88 9.59 -0.26
N VAL A 192 -4.75 10.90 -0.44
CA VAL A 192 -3.67 11.70 0.17
C VAL A 192 -4.21 12.38 1.42
N ILE A 193 -3.56 12.10 2.55
CA ILE A 193 -3.90 12.70 3.84
C ILE A 193 -2.79 13.63 4.33
N LYS A 194 -3.17 14.86 4.71
CA LYS A 194 -2.26 15.88 5.25
C LYS A 194 -2.93 16.57 6.44
N ASN A 195 -2.23 16.65 7.56
CA ASN A 195 -2.72 17.33 8.79
C ASN A 195 -4.13 16.87 9.20
N GLY A 196 -4.38 15.56 9.13
CA GLY A 196 -5.65 14.96 9.50
C GLY A 196 -6.79 15.15 8.49
N LYS A 197 -6.54 15.70 7.31
CA LYS A 197 -7.56 15.90 6.25
C LYS A 197 -7.20 15.16 4.98
N ILE A 198 -8.20 14.62 4.29
CA ILE A 198 -8.03 14.14 2.93
C ILE A 198 -7.98 15.36 2.02
N ILE A 199 -6.87 15.52 1.29
CA ILE A 199 -6.66 16.64 0.36
C ILE A 199 -6.86 16.22 -1.09
N LYS A 200 -6.58 14.96 -1.43
CA LYS A 200 -6.82 14.39 -2.77
C LYS A 200 -7.30 12.95 -2.63
N SER A 201 -8.18 12.53 -3.52
CA SER A 201 -8.58 11.12 -3.66
C SER A 201 -9.04 10.89 -5.10
N GLY A 202 -8.54 9.82 -5.72
CA GLY A 202 -8.86 9.52 -7.12
C GLY A 202 -8.23 8.20 -7.55
N THR A 203 -8.37 7.83 -8.83
CA THR A 203 -7.64 6.67 -9.37
C THR A 203 -6.13 6.89 -9.21
N THR A 204 -5.39 5.82 -9.01
CA THR A 204 -3.93 5.90 -8.89
C THR A 204 -3.32 6.62 -10.09
N ARG A 205 -3.82 6.32 -11.29
CA ARG A 205 -3.39 6.96 -12.53
C ARG A 205 -3.58 8.48 -12.49
N ASP A 206 -4.75 8.96 -12.07
CA ASP A 206 -5.06 10.41 -12.06
C ASP A 206 -4.19 11.15 -11.05
N ILE A 207 -4.05 10.59 -9.84
CA ILE A 207 -3.23 11.19 -8.79
C ILE A 207 -1.75 11.27 -9.20
N ILE A 208 -1.22 10.21 -9.80
CA ILE A 208 0.17 10.17 -10.29
C ILE A 208 0.35 11.15 -11.44
N SER A 209 -0.55 11.15 -12.45
CA SER A 209 -0.43 12.03 -13.61
C SER A 209 -0.44 13.51 -13.23
N GLN A 210 -1.34 13.92 -12.33
CA GLN A 210 -1.43 15.31 -11.84
C GLN A 210 -0.20 15.75 -11.03
N SER A 211 0.50 14.80 -10.42
CA SER A 211 1.66 15.07 -9.57
C SER A 211 2.99 14.83 -10.30
N THR A 212 2.97 14.34 -11.55
CA THR A 212 4.16 14.13 -12.38
C THR A 212 4.71 15.46 -12.88
N VAL A 213 6.02 15.68 -12.72
CA VAL A 213 6.72 16.89 -13.14
C VAL A 213 7.74 16.64 -14.24
N ALA A 214 8.21 15.42 -14.37
CA ALA A 214 9.19 15.01 -15.36
C ALA A 214 9.05 13.53 -15.66
N TYR A 215 9.76 13.07 -16.68
CA TYR A 215 9.93 11.64 -16.97
C TYR A 215 11.41 11.31 -17.12
N THR A 216 11.84 10.22 -16.51
CA THR A 216 13.15 9.64 -16.77
C THR A 216 13.01 8.56 -17.83
N ILE A 217 13.62 8.81 -19.00
CA ILE A 217 13.62 7.92 -20.16
C ILE A 217 15.01 7.29 -20.27
N ALA A 218 15.10 5.97 -20.29
CA ALA A 218 16.33 5.26 -20.51
C ALA A 218 16.40 4.70 -21.94
N ALA A 219 17.54 4.90 -22.60
CA ALA A 219 17.86 4.31 -23.90
C ALA A 219 19.38 4.33 -24.11
N LEU A 220 19.95 3.34 -24.83
CA LEU A 220 21.41 3.25 -25.03
C LEU A 220 22.00 4.49 -25.69
N ASP A 221 21.32 5.04 -26.70
CA ASP A 221 21.78 6.17 -27.50
C ASP A 221 21.04 7.47 -27.22
N ILE A 222 20.47 7.64 -26.04
CA ILE A 222 19.61 8.78 -25.66
C ILE A 222 20.32 10.13 -25.81
N SER A 223 21.64 10.17 -25.62
CA SER A 223 22.47 11.38 -25.72
C SER A 223 22.60 11.90 -27.15
N SER A 224 22.34 11.09 -28.17
CA SER A 224 22.40 11.47 -29.58
C SER A 224 21.13 12.20 -30.06
N SER A 225 20.04 12.18 -29.29
CA SER A 225 18.76 12.74 -29.67
C SER A 225 18.82 14.25 -29.91
N LEU A 226 18.36 14.66 -31.07
CA LEU A 226 18.14 16.07 -31.41
C LEU A 226 16.80 16.58 -30.90
N VAL A 227 15.82 15.72 -30.76
CA VAL A 227 14.50 16.04 -30.21
C VAL A 227 14.62 16.48 -28.76
N LEU A 228 15.42 15.79 -27.94
CA LEU A 228 15.60 16.12 -26.54
C LEU A 228 16.21 17.52 -26.29
N LYS A 229 16.98 18.04 -27.25
CA LYS A 229 17.55 19.40 -27.18
C LYS A 229 16.49 20.52 -27.15
N LYS A 230 15.25 20.19 -27.56
CA LYS A 230 14.12 21.13 -27.58
C LYS A 230 13.35 21.19 -26.26
N TYR A 231 13.70 20.33 -25.31
CA TYR A 231 13.03 20.20 -24.00
C TYR A 231 13.99 20.55 -22.86
N ASP A 232 13.46 20.94 -21.72
CA ASP A 232 14.24 21.07 -20.47
C ASP A 232 14.65 19.66 -20.02
N THR A 233 15.86 19.28 -20.41
CA THR A 233 16.35 17.89 -20.29
C THR A 233 17.70 17.85 -19.61
N THR A 234 17.86 16.92 -18.68
CA THR A 234 19.15 16.54 -18.11
C THR A 234 19.50 15.12 -18.54
N ILE A 235 20.66 14.92 -19.20
CA ILE A 235 21.10 13.60 -19.66
C ILE A 235 22.25 13.11 -18.80
N LYS A 236 22.15 11.91 -18.28
CA LYS A 236 23.16 11.25 -17.43
C LYS A 236 23.08 9.72 -17.58
N ASN A 237 24.23 9.05 -17.85
CA ASN A 237 24.32 7.59 -17.86
C ASN A 237 23.22 6.88 -18.68
N ASN A 238 23.06 7.23 -19.95
CA ASN A 238 22.03 6.69 -20.83
C ASN A 238 20.58 6.90 -20.36
N GLN A 239 20.35 7.90 -19.49
CA GLN A 239 19.05 8.32 -19.06
C GLN A 239 18.86 9.83 -19.31
N ALA A 240 17.68 10.21 -19.76
CA ALA A 240 17.26 11.59 -19.92
C ALA A 240 16.08 11.89 -19.02
N THR A 241 16.26 12.82 -18.09
CA THR A 241 15.15 13.37 -17.30
C THR A 241 14.61 14.59 -18.03
N VAL A 242 13.36 14.52 -18.46
CA VAL A 242 12.68 15.53 -19.29
C VAL A 242 11.51 16.11 -18.50
N LYS A 243 11.49 17.43 -18.33
CA LYS A 243 10.32 18.13 -17.77
C LYS A 243 9.25 18.24 -18.84
N ILE A 244 8.25 17.41 -18.73
CA ILE A 244 7.15 17.30 -19.70
C ILE A 244 5.87 16.85 -18.99
N SER A 245 4.72 17.27 -19.52
CA SER A 245 3.43 16.89 -18.98
C SER A 245 3.07 15.42 -19.30
N TYR A 246 2.13 14.86 -18.53
CA TYR A 246 1.59 13.52 -18.80
C TYR A 246 0.91 13.45 -20.18
N THR A 247 0.33 14.53 -20.68
CA THR A 247 -0.34 14.56 -21.99
C THR A 247 0.63 14.50 -23.15
N ASP A 248 1.83 15.08 -22.97
CA ASP A 248 2.77 15.33 -24.06
C ASP A 248 3.86 14.26 -24.16
N ILE A 249 4.00 13.41 -23.12
CA ILE A 249 5.03 12.35 -23.08
C ILE A 249 4.91 11.39 -24.26
N SER A 250 3.69 11.03 -24.66
CA SER A 250 3.46 10.10 -25.76
C SER A 250 4.00 10.62 -27.09
N GLU A 251 3.85 11.92 -27.34
CA GLU A 251 4.40 12.59 -28.53
C GLU A 251 5.93 12.59 -28.51
N LEU A 252 6.53 12.87 -27.35
CA LEU A 252 7.98 12.80 -27.20
C LEU A 252 8.52 11.39 -27.46
N LEU A 253 7.89 10.36 -26.89
CA LEU A 253 8.31 8.97 -27.11
C LEU A 253 8.21 8.56 -28.58
N TYR A 254 7.17 9.01 -29.29
CA TYR A 254 7.01 8.81 -30.72
C TYR A 254 8.16 9.46 -31.51
N LYS A 255 8.49 10.72 -31.25
CA LYS A 255 9.58 11.46 -31.91
C LYS A 255 10.96 10.82 -31.63
N LEU A 256 11.21 10.33 -30.43
CA LEU A 256 12.44 9.60 -30.10
C LEU A 256 12.57 8.30 -30.91
N ARG A 257 11.45 7.60 -31.14
CA ARG A 257 11.41 6.41 -31.99
C ARG A 257 11.70 6.74 -33.46
N GLU A 258 11.23 7.87 -33.96
CA GLU A 258 11.56 8.35 -35.34
C GLU A 258 13.07 8.62 -35.50
N GLU A 259 13.77 9.04 -34.43
CA GLU A 259 15.24 9.12 -34.39
C GLU A 259 15.95 7.77 -34.22
N ASN A 260 15.23 6.63 -34.29
CA ASN A 260 15.73 5.28 -34.05
C ASN A 260 16.30 5.06 -32.64
N ILE A 261 15.86 5.84 -31.65
CA ILE A 261 16.26 5.66 -30.25
C ILE A 261 15.42 4.53 -29.64
N HIS A 262 16.09 3.47 -29.21
CA HIS A 262 15.46 2.32 -28.57
C HIS A 262 15.24 2.56 -27.09
N ILE A 263 14.02 2.98 -26.73
CA ILE A 263 13.63 3.26 -25.35
C ILE A 263 13.49 1.94 -24.58
N THR A 264 14.22 1.80 -23.49
CA THR A 264 14.16 0.65 -22.58
C THR A 264 13.26 0.86 -21.38
N SER A 265 13.09 2.10 -20.94
CA SER A 265 12.14 2.46 -19.89
C SER A 265 11.72 3.93 -19.99
N CYS A 266 10.52 4.23 -19.45
CA CYS A 266 10.01 5.58 -19.28
C CYS A 266 9.25 5.62 -17.94
N VAL A 267 9.80 6.33 -16.96
CA VAL A 267 9.29 6.35 -15.58
C VAL A 267 8.91 7.78 -15.20
N PRO A 268 7.67 8.01 -14.70
CA PRO A 268 7.28 9.33 -14.23
C PRO A 268 8.03 9.70 -12.94
N GLU A 269 8.46 10.95 -12.86
CA GLU A 269 8.98 11.55 -11.64
C GLU A 269 7.85 12.35 -10.97
N VAL A 270 7.40 11.83 -9.84
CA VAL A 270 6.31 12.44 -9.05
C VAL A 270 6.91 13.43 -8.06
N ASP A 271 6.44 14.67 -8.11
CA ASP A 271 6.77 15.67 -7.10
C ASP A 271 5.89 15.48 -5.86
N MET A 272 6.53 15.07 -4.76
CA MET A 272 5.83 14.89 -3.49
C MET A 272 5.22 16.21 -2.98
N ASN A 273 5.80 17.38 -3.28
CA ASN A 273 5.20 18.66 -2.90
C ASN A 273 3.88 18.88 -3.64
N LYS A 274 3.85 18.65 -4.96
CA LYS A 274 2.61 18.71 -5.75
C LYS A 274 1.57 17.69 -5.30
N LEU A 275 2.00 16.52 -4.88
CA LEU A 275 1.09 15.51 -4.33
C LEU A 275 0.39 16.04 -3.06
N PHE A 276 1.10 16.79 -2.22
CA PHE A 276 0.61 17.36 -0.97
C PHE A 276 0.14 18.83 -1.08
N GLU A 277 0.10 19.41 -2.26
CA GLU A 277 -0.57 20.70 -2.53
C GLU A 277 -2.08 20.49 -2.69
N ASN A 278 -2.86 21.49 -2.22
CA ASN A 278 -4.32 21.49 -2.31
C ASN A 278 -4.80 21.77 -3.73
#